data_afd73c85b2737c79d7f9adcecb1e430c
#
_entry.id   afd73c85b2737c79d7f9adcecb1e430c
#
_cell.length_a   1.000
_cell.length_b   1.000
_cell.length_c   1.000
_cell.angle_alpha   90.00
_cell.angle_beta   90.00
_cell.angle_gamma   90.00
#
_symmetry.space_group_name_H-M   'P 1'
#
loop_
_entity.id
_entity.type
_entity.pdbx_description
1 polymer ?
#
loop_
_entity_poly.entity_id
_entity_poly.type
_entity_poly.pdbx_seq_one_letter_code
_entity_poly.pdbx_strand_id
1 'polypeptide(L)'
;MLIFFHPKFDIEPALNPVDIKEAQAFRYKAFGMVNESGLDKDEYDQKFNHIIIRDRRHRKVVGYFRYTCYSSGSRIQNGYSAAHYDLKALERFDKPVLEVGRVCTDPLANDPDILRLVWAYLAQFVEKRNIVFVFGCTSFEGTDYKKYIDCFAVLRARYLGPKNMLPSVKSQSVLKFAKKFRSEVNLKTAMMKMPPLLRAYLLMGGWVSDHAVIDNKLNTLHVFTGLEVSKIPPAKRRFLLKIP
;
A
#
# COMPACT_ATOMS: atom_id res chain seq x y z
N MET A 1 14.33 16.72 3.79
CA MET A 1 14.64 15.37 3.30
C MET A 1 14.80 14.46 4.51
N LEU A 2 14.25 13.25 4.49
CA LEU A 2 14.56 12.24 5.49
C LEU A 2 15.89 11.60 5.08
N ILE A 3 16.81 11.45 6.04
CA ILE A 3 18.12 10.81 5.80
C ILE A 3 18.08 9.47 6.52
N PHE A 4 18.30 8.41 5.74
CA PHE A 4 18.40 7.05 6.27
C PHE A 4 19.80 6.53 6.03
N PHE A 5 20.37 5.91 7.05
CA PHE A 5 21.63 5.21 6.93
C PHE A 5 21.38 3.70 7.08
N HIS A 6 21.50 2.96 5.99
CA HIS A 6 21.43 1.49 6.01
C HIS A 6 22.69 0.90 5.34
N PRO A 7 23.31 -0.14 5.91
CA PRO A 7 24.57 -0.66 5.38
C PRO A 7 24.47 -1.23 3.96
N LYS A 8 23.32 -1.77 3.58
CA LYS A 8 23.08 -2.41 2.28
C LYS A 8 22.36 -1.52 1.27
N PHE A 9 21.54 -0.58 1.72
CA PHE A 9 20.59 0.12 0.87
C PHE A 9 20.63 1.64 1.04
N ASP A 10 20.43 2.35 -0.07
CA ASP A 10 20.15 3.77 -0.11
C ASP A 10 18.64 3.99 -0.34
N ILE A 11 18.04 4.94 0.39
CA ILE A 11 16.66 5.36 0.19
C ILE A 11 16.67 6.79 -0.30
N GLU A 12 16.21 7.01 -1.53
CA GLU A 12 16.33 8.31 -2.18
C GLU A 12 15.05 8.69 -2.94
N PRO A 13 14.70 9.98 -2.97
CA PRO A 13 13.60 10.45 -3.80
C PRO A 13 14.02 10.45 -5.27
N ALA A 14 13.15 9.97 -6.15
CA ALA A 14 13.29 10.13 -7.59
C ALA A 14 12.79 11.52 -7.99
N LEU A 15 13.71 12.45 -8.25
CA LEU A 15 13.39 13.86 -8.47
C LEU A 15 13.46 14.29 -9.93
N ASN A 16 14.16 13.54 -10.75
CA ASN A 16 14.37 13.86 -12.15
C ASN A 16 13.68 12.84 -13.09
N PRO A 17 13.46 13.17 -14.35
CA PRO A 17 12.77 12.28 -15.30
C PRO A 17 13.46 10.92 -15.50
N VAL A 18 14.78 10.83 -15.35
CA VAL A 18 15.54 9.58 -15.50
C VAL A 18 15.22 8.64 -14.36
N ASP A 19 15.26 9.12 -13.10
CA ASP A 19 14.92 8.32 -11.92
C ASP A 19 13.46 7.86 -11.96
N ILE A 20 12.54 8.75 -12.39
CA ILE A 20 11.12 8.39 -12.53
C ILE A 20 10.93 7.31 -13.58
N LYS A 21 11.61 7.41 -14.72
CA LYS A 21 11.57 6.37 -15.77
C LYS A 21 12.14 5.04 -15.27
N GLU A 22 13.23 5.06 -14.52
CA GLU A 22 13.79 3.87 -13.90
C GLU A 22 12.81 3.24 -12.88
N ALA A 23 12.17 4.05 -12.06
CA ALA A 23 11.13 3.60 -11.14
C ALA A 23 9.93 2.96 -11.87
N GLN A 24 9.50 3.55 -12.98
CA GLN A 24 8.42 3.02 -13.82
C GLN A 24 8.81 1.67 -14.45
N ALA A 25 10.05 1.53 -14.93
CA ALA A 25 10.57 0.26 -15.46
C ALA A 25 10.71 -0.81 -14.37
N PHE A 26 11.13 -0.41 -13.17
CA PHE A 26 11.19 -1.30 -12.02
C PHE A 26 9.80 -1.82 -11.63
N ARG A 27 8.81 -0.94 -11.49
CA ARG A 27 7.41 -1.29 -11.18
C ARG A 27 6.82 -2.24 -12.21
N TYR A 28 7.05 -1.96 -13.50
CA TYR A 28 6.61 -2.81 -14.61
C TYR A 28 7.05 -4.27 -14.42
N LYS A 29 8.33 -4.47 -14.09
CA LYS A 29 8.89 -5.80 -13.83
C LYS A 29 8.35 -6.41 -12.54
N ALA A 30 8.33 -5.63 -11.45
CA ALA A 30 7.91 -6.10 -10.14
C ALA A 30 6.44 -6.53 -10.09
N PHE A 31 5.57 -5.88 -10.90
CA PHE A 31 4.16 -6.23 -11.01
C PHE A 31 3.86 -7.24 -12.12
N GLY A 32 4.86 -7.74 -12.84
CA GLY A 32 4.67 -8.69 -13.93
C GLY A 32 3.77 -8.16 -15.04
N MET A 33 3.83 -6.85 -15.31
CA MET A 33 2.99 -6.21 -16.33
C MET A 33 3.44 -6.60 -17.73
N VAL A 34 2.50 -6.54 -18.68
CA VAL A 34 2.77 -6.76 -20.10
C VAL A 34 2.19 -5.60 -20.87
N ASN A 35 3.06 -4.76 -21.45
CA ASN A 35 2.71 -3.69 -22.39
C ASN A 35 3.92 -3.36 -23.27
N GLU A 36 3.68 -2.64 -24.37
CA GLU A 36 4.71 -2.30 -25.37
C GLU A 36 5.78 -1.33 -24.85
N SER A 37 5.43 -0.50 -23.85
CA SER A 37 6.35 0.53 -23.33
C SER A 37 7.40 -0.01 -22.36
N GLY A 38 7.19 -1.18 -21.75
CA GLY A 38 8.02 -1.70 -20.67
C GLY A 38 7.98 -0.84 -19.38
N LEU A 39 6.95 0.01 -19.23
CA LEU A 39 6.82 0.94 -18.11
C LEU A 39 5.45 0.83 -17.45
N ASP A 40 5.40 0.84 -16.13
CA ASP A 40 4.18 1.15 -15.36
C ASP A 40 4.06 2.67 -15.22
N LYS A 41 3.27 3.29 -16.11
CA LYS A 41 3.05 4.73 -16.12
C LYS A 41 1.57 5.03 -15.94
N ASP A 42 1.24 5.94 -15.04
CA ASP A 42 -0.11 6.45 -14.86
C ASP A 42 -0.14 7.97 -14.58
N GLU A 43 -1.33 8.57 -14.61
CA GLU A 43 -1.53 10.00 -14.36
C GLU A 43 -1.15 10.46 -12.95
N TYR A 44 -1.04 9.53 -12.01
CA TYR A 44 -0.69 9.83 -10.61
C TYR A 44 0.82 10.00 -10.42
N ASP A 45 1.65 9.59 -11.37
CA ASP A 45 3.10 9.77 -11.28
C ASP A 45 3.50 11.25 -11.17
N GLN A 46 2.69 12.15 -11.73
CA GLN A 46 2.93 13.60 -11.60
C GLN A 46 2.48 14.20 -10.28
N LYS A 47 1.63 13.49 -9.52
CA LYS A 47 1.00 13.97 -8.28
C LYS A 47 1.62 13.38 -7.02
N PHE A 48 2.38 12.30 -7.17
CA PHE A 48 2.96 11.56 -6.05
C PHE A 48 4.46 11.80 -5.95
N ASN A 49 4.97 11.73 -4.72
CA ASN A 49 6.40 11.67 -4.46
C ASN A 49 6.86 10.22 -4.64
N HIS A 50 7.97 10.04 -5.33
CA HIS A 50 8.55 8.75 -5.67
C HIS A 50 9.76 8.47 -4.80
N ILE A 51 9.82 7.28 -4.20
CA ILE A 51 10.97 6.83 -3.40
C ILE A 51 11.50 5.54 -4.00
N ILE A 52 12.81 5.54 -4.23
CA ILE A 52 13.57 4.40 -4.73
C ILE A 52 14.45 3.87 -3.60
N ILE A 53 14.53 2.55 -3.50
CA ILE A 53 15.48 1.85 -2.64
C ILE A 53 16.49 1.17 -3.55
N ARG A 54 17.77 1.54 -3.39
CA ARG A 54 18.87 0.98 -4.20
C ARG A 54 19.77 0.09 -3.37
N ASP A 55 20.17 -1.02 -3.95
CA ASP A 55 21.31 -1.79 -3.45
C ASP A 55 22.60 -0.96 -3.61
N ARG A 56 23.32 -0.75 -2.53
CA ARG A 56 24.54 0.09 -2.52
C ARG A 56 25.65 -0.48 -3.37
N ARG A 57 25.80 -1.80 -3.36
CA ARG A 57 26.88 -2.50 -4.06
C ARG A 57 26.70 -2.48 -5.57
N HIS A 58 25.48 -2.77 -6.02
CA HIS A 58 25.17 -2.95 -7.45
C HIS A 58 24.49 -1.75 -8.08
N ARG A 59 24.09 -0.76 -7.29
CA ARG A 59 23.35 0.44 -7.70
C ARG A 59 22.01 0.14 -8.40
N LYS A 60 21.47 -1.06 -8.21
CA LYS A 60 20.19 -1.49 -8.78
C LYS A 60 19.04 -1.09 -7.87
N VAL A 61 17.91 -0.72 -8.48
CA VAL A 61 16.65 -0.55 -7.76
C VAL A 61 16.17 -1.91 -7.28
N VAL A 62 15.92 -2.03 -5.97
CA VAL A 62 15.46 -3.25 -5.30
C VAL A 62 14.13 -3.04 -4.58
N GLY A 63 13.70 -1.80 -4.43
CA GLY A 63 12.41 -1.46 -3.84
C GLY A 63 11.94 -0.09 -4.30
N TYR A 64 10.64 0.09 -4.24
CA TYR A 64 9.99 1.34 -4.64
C TYR A 64 8.65 1.50 -3.91
N PHE A 65 8.28 2.75 -3.66
CA PHE A 65 6.93 3.17 -3.32
C PHE A 65 6.71 4.62 -3.72
N ARG A 66 5.44 5.00 -3.84
CA ARG A 66 5.07 6.41 -3.99
C ARG A 66 4.05 6.81 -2.94
N TYR A 67 4.02 8.09 -2.62
CA TYR A 67 3.07 8.63 -1.67
C TYR A 67 2.67 10.05 -2.01
N THR A 68 1.51 10.47 -1.51
CA THR A 68 1.10 11.87 -1.50
C THR A 68 0.47 12.22 -0.16
N CYS A 69 0.74 13.42 0.32
CA CYS A 69 0.23 13.94 1.59
C CYS A 69 -0.84 14.99 1.30
N TYR A 70 -2.02 14.79 1.83
CA TYR A 70 -3.12 15.76 1.77
C TYR A 70 -3.22 16.48 3.09
N SER A 71 -3.53 17.78 3.07
CA SER A 71 -3.70 18.60 4.28
C SER A 71 -4.88 18.16 5.15
N SER A 72 -5.86 17.49 4.57
CA SER A 72 -7.04 16.94 5.24
C SER A 72 -7.72 15.88 4.38
N GLY A 73 -8.66 15.13 4.95
CA GLY A 73 -9.47 14.14 4.24
C GLY A 73 -10.30 14.73 3.09
N SER A 74 -10.70 15.99 3.16
CA SER A 74 -11.45 16.64 2.07
C SER A 74 -10.68 16.78 0.75
N ARG A 75 -9.36 16.60 0.76
CA ARG A 75 -8.50 16.71 -0.41
C ARG A 75 -8.17 15.39 -1.12
N ILE A 76 -8.61 14.24 -0.57
CA ILE A 76 -8.23 12.90 -1.07
C ILE A 76 -8.92 12.50 -2.36
N GLN A 77 -9.97 13.21 -2.79
CA GLN A 77 -10.81 12.84 -3.94
C GLN A 77 -10.04 12.80 -5.29
N ASN A 78 -8.87 13.46 -5.38
CA ASN A 78 -8.01 13.46 -6.56
C ASN A 78 -6.90 12.38 -6.52
N GLY A 79 -6.92 11.52 -5.49
CA GLY A 79 -5.95 10.45 -5.28
C GLY A 79 -6.25 9.19 -6.09
N TYR A 80 -5.28 8.28 -6.10
CA TYR A 80 -5.40 6.98 -6.76
C TYR A 80 -6.53 6.13 -6.14
N SER A 81 -6.58 6.04 -4.82
CA SER A 81 -7.60 5.24 -4.13
C SER A 81 -9.01 5.77 -4.41
N ALA A 82 -9.18 7.08 -4.55
CA ALA A 82 -10.46 7.72 -4.85
C ALA A 82 -10.95 7.45 -6.29
N ALA A 83 -10.08 7.02 -7.20
CA ALA A 83 -10.52 6.55 -8.53
C ALA A 83 -11.31 5.24 -8.44
N HIS A 84 -11.02 4.41 -7.44
CA HIS A 84 -11.56 3.06 -7.28
C HIS A 84 -12.63 2.95 -6.19
N TYR A 85 -12.57 3.79 -5.16
CA TYR A 85 -13.43 3.78 -3.98
C TYR A 85 -14.07 5.15 -3.77
N ASP A 86 -15.33 5.20 -3.32
CA ASP A 86 -15.92 6.42 -2.81
C ASP A 86 -15.44 6.65 -1.36
N LEU A 87 -14.62 7.66 -1.18
CA LEU A 87 -13.92 7.96 0.07
C LEU A 87 -14.58 9.07 0.89
N LYS A 88 -15.84 9.44 0.63
CA LYS A 88 -16.54 10.49 1.37
C LYS A 88 -16.51 10.32 2.89
N ALA A 89 -16.58 9.06 3.36
CA ALA A 89 -16.50 8.75 4.79
C ALA A 89 -15.19 9.22 5.45
N LEU A 90 -14.11 9.41 4.67
CA LEU A 90 -12.79 9.82 5.14
C LEU A 90 -12.56 11.33 5.08
N GLU A 91 -13.48 12.11 4.50
CA GLU A 91 -13.40 13.58 4.48
C GLU A 91 -13.47 14.20 5.88
N ARG A 92 -13.93 13.42 6.86
CA ARG A 92 -13.97 13.79 8.29
C ARG A 92 -12.62 14.08 8.93
N PHE A 93 -11.51 13.62 8.34
CA PHE A 93 -10.18 13.93 8.85
C PHE A 93 -9.82 15.39 8.56
N ASP A 94 -9.73 16.22 9.62
CA ASP A 94 -9.36 17.63 9.58
C ASP A 94 -7.85 17.89 9.60
N LYS A 95 -7.06 16.84 9.81
CA LYS A 95 -5.59 16.83 9.89
C LYS A 95 -4.98 16.10 8.69
N PRO A 96 -3.65 16.25 8.48
CA PRO A 96 -2.98 15.64 7.35
C PRO A 96 -3.14 14.13 7.27
N VAL A 97 -3.39 13.62 6.06
CA VAL A 97 -3.52 12.20 5.74
C VAL A 97 -2.59 11.82 4.60
N LEU A 98 -2.16 10.56 4.57
CA LEU A 98 -1.13 10.05 3.66
C LEU A 98 -1.69 8.92 2.81
N GLU A 99 -1.65 9.08 1.50
CA GLU A 99 -1.90 7.98 0.56
C GLU A 99 -0.58 7.37 0.13
N VAL A 100 -0.48 6.03 0.25
CA VAL A 100 0.70 5.24 -0.15
C VAL A 100 0.29 4.26 -1.23
N GLY A 101 1.09 4.16 -2.28
CA GLY A 101 0.80 3.26 -3.39
C GLY A 101 2.03 2.71 -4.08
N ARG A 102 1.81 1.75 -4.96
CA ARG A 102 2.86 1.12 -5.78
C ARG A 102 4.03 0.56 -4.96
N VAL A 103 3.81 0.15 -3.72
CA VAL A 103 4.85 -0.50 -2.91
C VAL A 103 5.22 -1.81 -3.57
N CYS A 104 6.46 -1.95 -4.00
CA CYS A 104 6.98 -3.18 -4.59
C CYS A 104 8.46 -3.36 -4.28
N THR A 105 8.89 -4.61 -4.28
CA THR A 105 10.27 -5.03 -4.06
C THR A 105 10.70 -5.94 -5.20
N ASP A 106 12.00 -6.02 -5.47
CA ASP A 106 12.52 -6.98 -6.43
C ASP A 106 12.26 -8.41 -5.92
N PRO A 107 11.48 -9.23 -6.64
CA PRO A 107 11.22 -10.61 -6.24
C PRO A 107 12.49 -11.45 -6.08
N LEU A 108 13.57 -11.10 -6.77
CA LEU A 108 14.85 -11.81 -6.73
C LEU A 108 15.72 -11.37 -5.56
N ALA A 109 15.55 -10.16 -5.04
CA ALA A 109 16.34 -9.67 -3.91
C ALA A 109 16.02 -10.43 -2.60
N ASN A 110 14.79 -10.91 -2.44
CA ASN A 110 14.28 -11.68 -1.28
C ASN A 110 14.84 -11.22 0.09
N ASP A 111 15.06 -9.91 0.23
CA ASP A 111 15.57 -9.30 1.48
C ASP A 111 14.44 -8.59 2.22
N PRO A 112 14.05 -9.09 3.42
CA PRO A 112 12.96 -8.51 4.19
C PRO A 112 13.25 -7.09 4.69
N ASP A 113 14.53 -6.68 4.68
CA ASP A 113 14.91 -5.34 5.12
C ASP A 113 14.40 -4.26 4.14
N ILE A 114 14.22 -4.59 2.86
CA ILE A 114 13.68 -3.64 1.88
C ILE A 114 12.29 -3.15 2.31
N LEU A 115 11.38 -4.06 2.66
CA LEU A 115 10.03 -3.68 3.12
C LEU A 115 10.07 -3.00 4.50
N ARG A 116 11.00 -3.39 5.38
CA ARG A 116 11.20 -2.71 6.67
C ARG A 116 11.62 -1.26 6.49
N LEU A 117 12.49 -0.98 5.51
CA LEU A 117 12.91 0.38 5.18
C LEU A 117 11.77 1.24 4.63
N VAL A 118 10.88 0.66 3.81
CA VAL A 118 9.65 1.35 3.39
C VAL A 118 8.86 1.81 4.62
N TRP A 119 8.62 0.90 5.57
CA TRP A 119 7.87 1.21 6.78
C TRP A 119 8.58 2.20 7.69
N ALA A 120 9.91 2.13 7.81
CA ALA A 120 10.70 3.08 8.59
C ALA A 120 10.61 4.50 8.00
N TYR A 121 10.76 4.61 6.68
CA TYR A 121 10.59 5.89 5.98
C TYR A 121 9.21 6.49 6.23
N LEU A 122 8.16 5.69 6.02
CA LEU A 122 6.79 6.13 6.21
C LEU A 122 6.53 6.52 7.68
N ALA A 123 7.05 5.76 8.65
CA ALA A 123 6.89 6.07 10.07
C ALA A 123 7.53 7.42 10.44
N GLN A 124 8.77 7.69 10.00
CA GLN A 124 9.43 8.97 10.23
C GLN A 124 8.71 10.12 9.52
N PHE A 125 8.21 9.87 8.29
CA PHE A 125 7.44 10.88 7.56
C PHE A 125 6.12 11.22 8.27
N VAL A 126 5.40 10.20 8.75
CA VAL A 126 4.16 10.32 9.53
C VAL A 126 4.38 11.19 10.77
N GLU A 127 5.43 10.92 11.56
CA GLU A 127 5.79 11.72 12.74
C GLU A 127 6.11 13.16 12.37
N LYS A 128 7.01 13.36 11.39
CA LYS A 128 7.47 14.70 10.98
C LYS A 128 6.34 15.57 10.44
N ARG A 129 5.31 14.98 9.83
CA ARG A 129 4.20 15.70 9.21
C ARG A 129 2.90 15.66 10.02
N ASN A 130 2.92 15.09 11.23
CA ASN A 130 1.73 14.93 12.08
C ASN A 130 0.57 14.28 11.33
N ILE A 131 0.85 13.25 10.52
CA ILE A 131 -0.16 12.49 9.78
C ILE A 131 -1.01 11.72 10.77
N VAL A 132 -2.33 11.77 10.61
CA VAL A 132 -3.27 11.07 11.48
C VAL A 132 -3.83 9.79 10.87
N PHE A 133 -3.79 9.67 9.56
CA PHE A 133 -4.33 8.53 8.84
C PHE A 133 -3.48 8.19 7.61
N VAL A 134 -3.13 6.91 7.46
CA VAL A 134 -2.40 6.37 6.31
C VAL A 134 -3.32 5.42 5.57
N PHE A 135 -3.41 5.54 4.25
CA PHE A 135 -4.29 4.68 3.45
C PHE A 135 -3.70 4.38 2.07
N GLY A 136 -4.33 3.42 1.39
CA GLY A 136 -3.97 3.04 0.03
C GLY A 136 -4.70 1.77 -0.41
N CYS A 137 -4.34 1.27 -1.58
CA CYS A 137 -4.84 0.02 -2.11
C CYS A 137 -3.79 -1.08 -1.95
N THR A 138 -4.18 -2.21 -1.39
CA THR A 138 -3.31 -3.39 -1.24
C THR A 138 -3.85 -4.54 -2.07
N SER A 139 -2.98 -5.10 -2.93
CA SER A 139 -3.39 -6.03 -3.98
C SER A 139 -3.04 -7.48 -3.66
N PHE A 140 -3.93 -8.36 -4.09
CA PHE A 140 -3.70 -9.78 -4.30
C PHE A 140 -3.38 -10.00 -5.79
N GLU A 141 -2.53 -10.95 -6.11
CA GLU A 141 -2.14 -11.27 -7.47
C GLU A 141 -3.27 -12.00 -8.23
N GLY A 142 -3.53 -11.58 -9.45
CA GLY A 142 -4.58 -12.11 -10.31
C GLY A 142 -5.98 -11.65 -9.92
N THR A 143 -6.96 -11.97 -10.78
CA THR A 143 -8.37 -11.57 -10.62
C THR A 143 -9.26 -12.72 -10.12
N ASP A 144 -8.73 -13.95 -9.99
CA ASP A 144 -9.48 -15.07 -9.47
C ASP A 144 -9.51 -15.08 -7.93
N TYR A 145 -10.61 -14.54 -7.38
CA TYR A 145 -10.82 -14.49 -5.93
C TYR A 145 -10.90 -15.87 -5.25
N LYS A 146 -11.19 -16.95 -6.02
CA LYS A 146 -11.31 -18.30 -5.45
C LYS A 146 -10.01 -18.76 -4.80
N LYS A 147 -8.86 -18.28 -5.30
CA LYS A 147 -7.54 -18.54 -4.70
C LYS A 147 -7.37 -17.99 -3.29
N TYR A 148 -8.19 -16.98 -2.90
CA TYR A 148 -8.05 -16.15 -1.69
C TYR A 148 -9.29 -16.17 -0.78
N ILE A 149 -10.18 -17.19 -0.92
CA ILE A 149 -11.42 -17.28 -0.12
C ILE A 149 -11.12 -17.18 1.38
N ASP A 150 -10.12 -17.93 1.88
CA ASP A 150 -9.73 -17.90 3.29
C ASP A 150 -9.21 -16.51 3.71
N CYS A 151 -8.45 -15.85 2.82
CA CYS A 151 -7.96 -14.48 3.10
C CYS A 151 -9.14 -13.52 3.26
N PHE A 152 -10.09 -13.51 2.32
CA PHE A 152 -11.26 -12.64 2.39
C PHE A 152 -12.18 -12.97 3.57
N ALA A 153 -12.30 -14.25 3.93
CA ALA A 153 -13.05 -14.64 5.13
C ALA A 153 -12.40 -14.13 6.42
N VAL A 154 -11.05 -14.18 6.52
CA VAL A 154 -10.29 -13.59 7.66
C VAL A 154 -10.45 -12.07 7.67
N LEU A 155 -10.30 -11.40 6.53
CA LEU A 155 -10.47 -9.94 6.43
C LEU A 155 -11.86 -9.53 6.92
N ARG A 156 -12.89 -10.23 6.45
CA ARG A 156 -14.28 -10.01 6.91
C ARG A 156 -14.42 -10.19 8.43
N ALA A 157 -13.89 -11.29 8.96
CA ALA A 157 -14.13 -11.66 10.36
C ALA A 157 -13.39 -10.77 11.37
N ARG A 158 -12.24 -10.20 10.99
CA ARG A 158 -11.31 -9.60 11.95
C ARG A 158 -10.81 -8.19 11.60
N TYR A 159 -10.93 -7.77 10.35
CA TYR A 159 -10.21 -6.58 9.86
C TYR A 159 -11.05 -5.60 9.05
N LEU A 160 -12.37 -5.72 9.08
CA LEU A 160 -13.22 -4.69 8.48
C LEU A 160 -13.06 -3.36 9.20
N GLY A 161 -13.00 -2.29 8.44
CA GLY A 161 -12.94 -0.94 8.97
C GLY A 161 -14.20 -0.56 9.76
N PRO A 162 -14.11 0.50 10.59
CA PRO A 162 -15.27 1.06 11.28
C PRO A 162 -16.35 1.47 10.28
N LYS A 163 -17.60 1.18 10.56
CA LYS A 163 -18.75 1.45 9.65
C LYS A 163 -18.78 2.88 9.14
N ASN A 164 -18.42 3.84 9.98
CA ASN A 164 -18.40 5.26 9.67
C ASN A 164 -17.13 5.73 8.91
N MET A 165 -16.22 4.83 8.57
CA MET A 165 -15.01 5.08 7.78
C MET A 165 -14.87 4.15 6.58
N LEU A 166 -15.77 3.19 6.42
CA LEU A 166 -15.74 2.27 5.28
C LEU A 166 -15.96 3.03 3.97
N PRO A 167 -15.08 2.86 2.98
CA PRO A 167 -15.34 3.35 1.62
C PRO A 167 -16.58 2.71 1.02
N SER A 168 -17.35 3.50 0.28
CA SER A 168 -18.45 2.97 -0.52
C SER A 168 -17.96 2.45 -1.88
N VAL A 169 -18.78 1.60 -2.50
CA VAL A 169 -18.47 1.05 -3.83
C VAL A 169 -18.52 2.17 -4.87
N LYS A 170 -17.45 2.30 -5.66
CA LYS A 170 -17.36 3.21 -6.81
C LYS A 170 -17.06 2.46 -8.11
N SER A 171 -16.13 1.52 -8.11
CA SER A 171 -15.79 0.70 -9.28
C SER A 171 -16.95 -0.22 -9.67
N GLN A 172 -17.10 -0.43 -10.98
CA GLN A 172 -18.14 -1.33 -11.52
C GLN A 172 -17.87 -2.80 -11.23
N SER A 173 -16.59 -3.19 -11.22
CA SER A 173 -16.17 -4.59 -11.02
C SER A 173 -15.66 -4.78 -9.60
N VAL A 174 -16.50 -5.35 -8.72
CA VAL A 174 -16.18 -5.53 -7.30
C VAL A 174 -16.59 -6.91 -6.77
N LEU A 175 -15.80 -7.42 -5.84
CA LEU A 175 -16.12 -8.57 -5.00
C LEU A 175 -16.60 -8.08 -3.62
N LYS A 176 -17.91 -8.14 -3.34
CA LYS A 176 -18.48 -7.82 -2.02
C LYS A 176 -18.23 -8.95 -1.03
N PHE A 177 -16.98 -9.17 -0.66
CA PHE A 177 -16.54 -10.33 0.13
C PHE A 177 -17.15 -10.36 1.54
N ALA A 178 -17.39 -9.21 2.15
CA ALA A 178 -18.02 -9.14 3.47
C ALA A 178 -19.45 -9.70 3.50
N LYS A 179 -20.16 -9.67 2.37
CA LYS A 179 -21.50 -10.27 2.23
C LYS A 179 -21.45 -11.73 1.79
N LYS A 180 -20.41 -12.11 1.04
CA LYS A 180 -20.31 -13.40 0.35
C LYS A 180 -19.74 -14.53 1.21
N PHE A 181 -18.67 -14.26 1.98
CA PHE A 181 -17.96 -15.32 2.70
C PHE A 181 -18.38 -15.35 4.18
N ARG A 182 -19.10 -16.43 4.58
CA ARG A 182 -19.58 -16.66 5.96
C ARG A 182 -19.07 -17.96 6.57
N SER A 183 -18.27 -18.73 5.82
CA SER A 183 -17.77 -20.04 6.23
C SER A 183 -16.67 -19.97 7.30
N GLU A 184 -16.40 -21.11 7.92
CA GLU A 184 -15.23 -21.30 8.78
C GLU A 184 -13.94 -20.89 8.06
N VAL A 185 -13.04 -20.28 8.82
CA VAL A 185 -11.81 -19.67 8.29
C VAL A 185 -10.62 -20.57 8.57
N ASN A 186 -9.94 -21.00 7.52
CA ASN A 186 -8.62 -21.60 7.68
C ASN A 186 -7.57 -20.50 7.84
N LEU A 187 -7.31 -20.12 9.11
CA LEU A 187 -6.39 -19.04 9.44
C LEU A 187 -4.98 -19.29 8.92
N LYS A 188 -4.49 -20.55 8.98
CA LYS A 188 -3.14 -20.90 8.50
C LYS A 188 -3.01 -20.65 6.99
N THR A 189 -3.94 -21.18 6.20
CA THR A 189 -3.99 -20.97 4.74
C THR A 189 -4.15 -19.49 4.38
N ALA A 190 -5.04 -18.78 5.09
CA ALA A 190 -5.23 -17.36 4.89
C ALA A 190 -3.94 -16.57 5.10
N MET A 191 -3.23 -16.80 6.22
CA MET A 191 -2.01 -16.06 6.55
C MET A 191 -0.84 -16.39 5.61
N MET A 192 -0.79 -17.60 5.04
CA MET A 192 0.20 -17.96 4.03
C MET A 192 -0.03 -17.25 2.70
N LYS A 193 -1.29 -17.12 2.28
CA LYS A 193 -1.68 -16.50 1.00
C LYS A 193 -1.91 -14.98 1.09
N MET A 194 -1.99 -14.43 2.31
CA MET A 194 -2.17 -12.99 2.51
C MET A 194 -0.94 -12.23 2.01
N PRO A 195 -1.10 -11.22 1.14
CA PRO A 195 0.01 -10.41 0.66
C PRO A 195 0.86 -9.84 1.81
N PRO A 196 2.21 -9.90 1.71
CA PRO A 196 3.09 -9.43 2.81
C PRO A 196 2.83 -7.99 3.24
N LEU A 197 2.59 -7.10 2.29
CA LEU A 197 2.26 -5.69 2.57
C LEU A 197 0.96 -5.59 3.37
N LEU A 198 -0.10 -6.31 2.96
CA LEU A 198 -1.38 -6.31 3.67
C LEU A 198 -1.21 -6.83 5.10
N ARG A 199 -0.49 -7.95 5.28
CA ARG A 199 -0.17 -8.47 6.62
C ARG A 199 0.50 -7.43 7.51
N ALA A 200 1.45 -6.67 6.97
CA ALA A 200 2.13 -5.62 7.72
C ALA A 200 1.16 -4.52 8.17
N TYR A 201 0.26 -4.05 7.29
CA TYR A 201 -0.80 -3.11 7.66
C TYR A 201 -1.69 -3.65 8.78
N LEU A 202 -2.19 -4.88 8.63
CA LEU A 202 -3.08 -5.51 9.61
C LEU A 202 -2.39 -5.69 10.98
N LEU A 203 -1.11 -6.06 10.97
CA LEU A 203 -0.31 -6.16 12.18
C LEU A 203 -0.11 -4.82 12.90
N MET A 204 -0.15 -3.70 12.19
CA MET A 204 -0.06 -2.37 12.76
C MET A 204 -1.40 -1.83 13.29
N GLY A 205 -2.48 -2.61 13.19
CA GLY A 205 -3.83 -2.18 13.58
C GLY A 205 -4.63 -1.59 12.42
N GLY A 206 -4.16 -1.80 11.18
CA GLY A 206 -4.88 -1.43 9.98
C GLY A 206 -6.14 -2.26 9.74
N TRP A 207 -7.01 -1.72 8.90
CA TRP A 207 -8.29 -2.32 8.53
C TRP A 207 -8.51 -2.25 7.01
N VAL A 208 -9.51 -2.94 6.50
CA VAL A 208 -9.81 -3.01 5.06
C VAL A 208 -11.28 -2.65 4.77
N SER A 209 -11.55 -2.30 3.50
CA SER A 209 -12.91 -2.16 2.95
C SER A 209 -13.69 -3.48 3.05
N ASP A 210 -15.01 -3.40 2.91
CA ASP A 210 -15.91 -4.56 2.89
C ASP A 210 -16.02 -5.24 1.52
N HIS A 211 -15.38 -4.66 0.52
CA HIS A 211 -15.31 -5.15 -0.86
C HIS A 211 -13.89 -5.00 -1.43
N ALA A 212 -13.55 -5.83 -2.39
CA ALA A 212 -12.35 -5.73 -3.21
C ALA A 212 -12.73 -5.26 -4.62
N VAL A 213 -11.89 -4.46 -5.23
CA VAL A 213 -12.00 -4.08 -6.65
C VAL A 213 -11.26 -5.12 -7.49
N ILE A 214 -11.86 -5.50 -8.61
CA ILE A 214 -11.26 -6.37 -9.62
C ILE A 214 -10.62 -5.45 -10.65
N ASP A 215 -9.30 -5.36 -10.61
CA ASP A 215 -8.51 -4.53 -11.53
C ASP A 215 -7.93 -5.41 -12.65
N ASN A 216 -8.63 -5.43 -13.78
CA ASN A 216 -8.19 -6.20 -14.95
C ASN A 216 -6.94 -5.57 -15.61
N LYS A 217 -6.72 -4.27 -15.46
CA LYS A 217 -5.57 -3.57 -16.06
C LYS A 217 -4.27 -3.98 -15.37
N LEU A 218 -4.29 -4.10 -14.05
CA LEU A 218 -3.13 -4.54 -13.26
C LEU A 218 -3.17 -6.04 -12.97
N ASN A 219 -4.20 -6.76 -13.43
CA ASN A 219 -4.43 -8.17 -13.13
C ASN A 219 -4.36 -8.44 -11.62
N THR A 220 -5.14 -7.70 -10.82
CA THR A 220 -5.16 -7.82 -9.37
C THR A 220 -6.57 -7.74 -8.79
N LEU A 221 -6.70 -8.23 -7.55
CA LEU A 221 -7.80 -7.90 -6.65
C LEU A 221 -7.24 -7.00 -5.57
N HIS A 222 -7.73 -5.78 -5.40
CA HIS A 222 -7.24 -4.96 -4.32
C HIS A 222 -8.33 -4.54 -3.33
N VAL A 223 -7.95 -4.41 -2.07
CA VAL A 223 -8.78 -3.86 -1.00
C VAL A 223 -8.27 -2.47 -0.64
N PHE A 224 -9.18 -1.56 -0.29
CA PHE A 224 -8.77 -0.34 0.40
C PHE A 224 -8.27 -0.73 1.78
N THR A 225 -7.15 -0.14 2.18
CA THR A 225 -6.53 -0.38 3.48
C THR A 225 -6.34 0.95 4.18
N GLY A 226 -6.82 1.06 5.41
CA GLY A 226 -6.70 2.26 6.25
C GLY A 226 -6.00 1.96 7.56
N LEU A 227 -5.23 2.91 8.06
CA LEU A 227 -4.49 2.83 9.31
C LEU A 227 -4.55 4.16 10.06
N GLU A 228 -5.28 4.19 11.16
CA GLU A 228 -5.26 5.31 12.09
C GLU A 228 -3.95 5.30 12.88
N VAL A 229 -3.14 6.37 12.76
CA VAL A 229 -1.82 6.43 13.42
C VAL A 229 -1.90 6.27 14.92
N SER A 230 -2.96 6.78 15.55
CA SER A 230 -3.24 6.62 16.98
C SER A 230 -3.52 5.18 17.41
N LYS A 231 -3.88 4.30 16.47
CA LYS A 231 -4.17 2.87 16.74
C LYS A 231 -2.94 1.97 16.61
N ILE A 232 -1.83 2.50 16.09
CA ILE A 232 -0.59 1.72 15.97
C ILE A 232 -0.08 1.35 17.37
N PRO A 233 0.14 0.04 17.66
CA PRO A 233 0.64 -0.38 18.97
C PRO A 233 1.97 0.33 19.29
N PRO A 234 2.14 0.89 20.52
CA PRO A 234 3.31 1.70 20.87
C PRO A 234 4.65 0.97 20.68
N ALA A 235 4.68 -0.33 20.93
CA ALA A 235 5.89 -1.14 20.71
C ALA A 235 6.28 -1.20 19.22
N LYS A 236 5.30 -1.33 18.30
CA LYS A 236 5.54 -1.34 16.85
C LYS A 236 5.96 0.03 16.35
N ARG A 237 5.31 1.10 16.82
CA ARG A 237 5.69 2.48 16.47
C ARG A 237 7.15 2.74 16.87
N ARG A 238 7.54 2.40 18.11
CA ARG A 238 8.93 2.54 18.57
C ARG A 238 9.92 1.70 17.75
N PHE A 239 9.53 0.48 17.37
CA PHE A 239 10.37 -0.38 16.54
C PHE A 239 10.63 0.24 15.18
N LEU A 240 9.61 0.73 14.46
CA LEU A 240 9.74 1.36 13.15
C LEU A 240 10.61 2.64 13.19
N LEU A 241 10.46 3.45 14.25
CA LEU A 241 11.24 4.69 14.41
C LEU A 241 12.72 4.44 14.78
N LYS A 242 13.07 3.24 15.23
CA LYS A 242 14.47 2.86 15.54
C LYS A 242 15.24 2.30 14.36
N ILE A 243 14.58 2.00 13.26
CA ILE A 243 15.25 1.57 12.03
C ILE A 243 15.99 2.78 11.46
N PRO A 244 17.31 2.73 11.34
CA PRO A 244 18.16 3.86 10.97
C PRO A 244 17.96 4.25 9.51
#